data_1e8f8e6d9c6fd0bc79b6ca28a4814af3
#
_entry.id   1e8f8e6d9c6fd0bc79b6ca28a4814af3
#
_cell.length_a   1.000
_cell.length_b   1.000
_cell.length_c   1.000
_cell.angle_alpha   90.00
_cell.angle_beta   90.00
_cell.angle_gamma   90.00
#
_symmetry.space_group_name_H-M   'P 1'
#
loop_
_entity.id
_entity.type
_entity.pdbx_description
1 polymer ?
#
loop_
_entity_poly.entity_id
_entity_poly.type
_entity_poly.pdbx_seq_one_letter_code
_entity_poly.pdbx_strand_id
1 'polypeptide(L)'
;MIIKVNGVELYYEVIGSGAPLIMVHGNSENHTIFNEAAEVLKNHYTCYLVDTRSHGKSTKVKPLHYRDMAQDYIEFIKALNLKKVTFFGFSDGGILGLLIAMQTDLIETLIISGANTYPGAVTGRTAKIMKLIYNVTRSDKFRLMLTEPDISAEDLQKIQCKTFVLAGSNDAISQDNTDFIAANIPNSVEMILDGESHTSHIVHNTKIADIILELTGIK
;
A
#
# COMPACT_ATOMS: atom_id res chain seq x y z
N MET A 1 1.06 -19.36 0.54
CA MET A 1 2.40 -19.73 0.03
C MET A 1 3.46 -18.99 0.84
N ILE A 2 4.73 -19.39 0.77
CA ILE A 2 5.84 -18.69 1.46
C ILE A 2 6.96 -18.49 0.45
N ILE A 3 7.58 -17.32 0.46
CA ILE A 3 8.76 -16.99 -0.33
C ILE A 3 9.82 -16.33 0.57
N LYS A 4 11.08 -16.68 0.36
CA LYS A 4 12.21 -16.09 1.10
C LYS A 4 12.83 -14.98 0.27
N VAL A 5 12.78 -13.74 0.78
CA VAL A 5 13.30 -12.54 0.12
C VAL A 5 13.94 -11.62 1.18
N ASN A 6 14.99 -10.90 0.84
CA ASN A 6 15.61 -9.88 1.70
C ASN A 6 15.81 -10.36 3.18
N GLY A 7 16.15 -11.63 3.36
CA GLY A 7 16.40 -12.22 4.68
C GLY A 7 15.18 -12.56 5.53
N VAL A 8 13.95 -12.41 4.99
CA VAL A 8 12.68 -12.76 5.64
C VAL A 8 11.87 -13.74 4.81
N GLU A 9 10.90 -14.40 5.42
CA GLU A 9 9.89 -15.18 4.73
C GLU A 9 8.60 -14.37 4.69
N LEU A 10 8.10 -14.10 3.48
CA LEU A 10 6.80 -13.49 3.26
C LEU A 10 5.77 -14.56 2.96
N TYR A 11 4.67 -14.53 3.68
CA TYR A 11 3.47 -15.29 3.35
C TYR A 11 2.65 -14.53 2.31
N TYR A 12 2.12 -15.26 1.33
CA TYR A 12 1.22 -14.69 0.33
C TYR A 12 0.23 -15.73 -0.19
N GLU A 13 -0.89 -15.24 -0.69
CA GLU A 13 -1.89 -16.04 -1.39
C GLU A 13 -1.98 -15.57 -2.85
N VAL A 14 -2.31 -16.50 -3.74
CA VAL A 14 -2.48 -16.22 -5.18
C VAL A 14 -3.85 -16.69 -5.58
N ILE A 15 -4.63 -15.81 -6.20
CA ILE A 15 -5.97 -16.12 -6.68
C ILE A 15 -6.18 -15.51 -8.07
N GLY A 16 -6.86 -16.24 -8.93
CA GLY A 16 -7.22 -15.78 -10.27
C GLY A 16 -6.17 -16.05 -11.33
N SER A 17 -6.37 -15.45 -12.51
CA SER A 17 -5.49 -15.55 -13.66
C SER A 17 -5.57 -14.27 -14.50
N GLY A 18 -4.46 -13.87 -15.10
CA GLY A 18 -4.32 -12.65 -15.90
C GLY A 18 -3.07 -11.87 -15.54
N ALA A 19 -3.08 -10.56 -15.78
CA ALA A 19 -1.98 -9.68 -15.44
C ALA A 19 -1.72 -9.67 -13.91
N PRO A 20 -0.46 -9.52 -13.46
CA PRO A 20 -0.15 -9.55 -12.04
C PRO A 20 -0.65 -8.29 -11.33
N LEU A 21 -1.42 -8.48 -10.26
CA LEU A 21 -1.84 -7.45 -9.33
C LEU A 21 -1.33 -7.80 -7.93
N ILE A 22 -0.46 -6.95 -7.37
CA ILE A 22 0.02 -7.10 -6.00
C ILE A 22 -0.82 -6.21 -5.09
N MET A 23 -1.39 -6.77 -4.02
CA MET A 23 -2.22 -6.04 -3.07
C MET A 23 -1.56 -6.05 -1.70
N VAL A 24 -1.32 -4.86 -1.15
CA VAL A 24 -0.54 -4.66 0.08
C VAL A 24 -1.34 -3.89 1.12
N HIS A 25 -1.55 -4.53 2.26
CA HIS A 25 -2.36 -4.06 3.38
C HIS A 25 -1.70 -2.92 4.19
N GLY A 26 -2.48 -2.29 5.05
CA GLY A 26 -2.03 -1.26 5.98
C GLY A 26 -1.40 -1.79 7.26
N ASN A 27 -1.02 -0.87 8.15
CA ASN A 27 -0.40 -1.20 9.43
C ASN A 27 -1.33 -2.04 10.31
N SER A 28 -0.75 -3.05 10.95
CA SER A 28 -1.42 -3.97 11.87
C SER A 28 -2.51 -4.85 11.26
N GLU A 29 -2.65 -4.85 9.95
CA GLU A 29 -3.54 -5.70 9.17
C GLU A 29 -2.80 -6.91 8.57
N ASN A 30 -3.42 -7.62 7.65
CA ASN A 30 -2.85 -8.70 6.87
C ASN A 30 -3.63 -8.85 5.54
N HIS A 31 -3.20 -9.78 4.69
CA HIS A 31 -3.77 -10.00 3.36
C HIS A 31 -5.29 -10.22 3.32
N THR A 32 -5.90 -10.74 4.40
CA THR A 32 -7.32 -11.11 4.41
C THR A 32 -8.27 -9.94 4.25
N ILE A 33 -7.82 -8.69 4.48
CA ILE A 33 -8.64 -7.50 4.27
C ILE A 33 -9.10 -7.34 2.80
N PHE A 34 -8.44 -8.03 1.87
CA PHE A 34 -8.70 -7.97 0.44
C PHE A 34 -9.48 -9.16 -0.11
N ASN A 35 -9.91 -10.11 0.72
CA ASN A 35 -10.53 -11.35 0.24
C ASN A 35 -11.73 -11.08 -0.67
N GLU A 36 -12.61 -10.16 -0.28
CA GLU A 36 -13.80 -9.82 -1.04
C GLU A 36 -13.47 -9.12 -2.37
N ALA A 37 -12.50 -8.21 -2.34
CA ALA A 37 -12.02 -7.54 -3.54
C ALA A 37 -11.32 -8.53 -4.50
N ALA A 38 -10.50 -9.43 -3.97
CA ALA A 38 -9.80 -10.43 -4.77
C ALA A 38 -10.75 -11.42 -5.46
N GLU A 39 -11.88 -11.77 -4.82
CA GLU A 39 -12.92 -12.61 -5.43
C GLU A 39 -13.52 -11.96 -6.69
N VAL A 40 -13.63 -10.65 -6.74
CA VAL A 40 -14.05 -9.89 -7.94
C VAL A 40 -12.92 -9.83 -8.96
N LEU A 41 -11.71 -9.45 -8.51
CA LEU A 41 -10.55 -9.20 -9.38
C LEU A 41 -9.97 -10.47 -10.02
N LYS A 42 -10.17 -11.65 -9.43
CA LYS A 42 -9.60 -12.93 -9.91
C LYS A 42 -9.97 -13.32 -11.34
N ASN A 43 -11.05 -12.75 -11.87
CA ASN A 43 -11.47 -13.01 -13.24
C ASN A 43 -10.64 -12.21 -14.27
N HIS A 44 -9.87 -11.23 -13.83
CA HIS A 44 -9.12 -10.31 -14.67
C HIS A 44 -7.62 -10.27 -14.33
N TYR A 45 -7.27 -10.61 -13.08
CA TYR A 45 -5.92 -10.52 -12.55
C TYR A 45 -5.47 -11.82 -11.89
N THR A 46 -4.17 -12.05 -11.91
CA THR A 46 -3.51 -12.90 -10.92
C THR A 46 -3.21 -12.04 -9.71
N CYS A 47 -4.06 -12.11 -8.68
CA CYS A 47 -3.93 -11.34 -7.46
C CYS A 47 -2.95 -11.99 -6.49
N TYR A 48 -1.93 -11.24 -6.08
CA TYR A 48 -0.96 -11.61 -5.04
C TYR A 48 -1.30 -10.85 -3.76
N LEU A 49 -1.88 -11.53 -2.78
CA LEU A 49 -2.27 -10.97 -1.49
C LEU A 49 -1.14 -11.26 -0.50
N VAL A 50 -0.36 -10.26 -0.13
CA VAL A 50 0.91 -10.47 0.60
C VAL A 50 0.83 -9.94 2.02
N ASP A 51 1.25 -10.75 3.00
CA ASP A 51 1.53 -10.28 4.36
C ASP A 51 2.91 -9.61 4.38
N THR A 52 2.98 -8.33 4.74
CA THR A 52 4.25 -7.63 4.94
C THR A 52 5.03 -8.21 6.10
N ARG A 53 6.38 -8.02 6.13
CA ARG A 53 7.19 -8.44 7.30
C ARG A 53 6.55 -7.96 8.60
N SER A 54 6.60 -8.75 9.64
CA SER A 54 6.00 -8.55 10.96
C SER A 54 4.47 -8.50 10.99
N HIS A 55 3.77 -8.77 9.87
CA HIS A 55 2.33 -8.87 9.79
C HIS A 55 1.88 -10.28 9.42
N GLY A 56 0.61 -10.59 9.70
CA GLY A 56 0.00 -11.86 9.37
C GLY A 56 0.86 -13.08 9.70
N LYS A 57 1.14 -13.89 8.68
CA LYS A 57 1.92 -15.13 8.76
C LYS A 57 3.39 -14.95 8.35
N SER A 58 3.81 -13.73 8.00
CA SER A 58 5.19 -13.41 7.61
C SER A 58 6.14 -13.34 8.81
N THR A 59 7.45 -13.47 8.54
CA THR A 59 8.52 -13.42 9.55
C THR A 59 8.42 -12.15 10.40
N LYS A 60 8.51 -12.30 11.72
CA LYS A 60 8.53 -11.19 12.68
C LYS A 60 9.95 -10.71 12.89
N VAL A 61 10.21 -9.45 12.60
CA VAL A 61 11.51 -8.77 12.75
C VAL A 61 11.36 -7.43 13.45
N LYS A 62 12.44 -6.95 14.03
CA LYS A 62 12.59 -5.62 14.62
C LYS A 62 14.03 -5.15 14.46
N PRO A 63 14.27 -3.85 14.26
CA PRO A 63 13.27 -2.79 14.06
C PRO A 63 12.62 -2.87 12.67
N LEU A 64 11.44 -2.24 12.52
CA LEU A 64 10.76 -2.09 11.24
C LEU A 64 11.14 -0.75 10.59
N HIS A 65 11.42 -0.81 9.27
CA HIS A 65 11.65 0.38 8.44
C HIS A 65 10.92 0.19 7.10
N TYR A 66 10.23 1.21 6.61
CA TYR A 66 9.54 1.14 5.32
C TYR A 66 10.51 0.85 4.17
N ARG A 67 11.76 1.32 4.24
CA ARG A 67 12.78 1.01 3.22
C ARG A 67 13.04 -0.49 3.11
N ASP A 68 13.17 -1.18 4.23
CA ASP A 68 13.39 -2.63 4.24
C ASP A 68 12.17 -3.38 3.73
N MET A 69 10.96 -2.91 4.11
CA MET A 69 9.69 -3.47 3.63
C MET A 69 9.54 -3.28 2.12
N ALA A 70 9.88 -2.12 1.56
CA ALA A 70 9.88 -1.89 0.12
C ALA A 70 10.89 -2.79 -0.61
N GLN A 71 12.08 -3.01 -0.04
CA GLN A 71 13.07 -3.93 -0.60
C GLN A 71 12.55 -5.37 -0.65
N ASP A 72 11.75 -5.81 0.34
CA ASP A 72 11.12 -7.14 0.32
C ASP A 72 10.26 -7.31 -0.93
N TYR A 73 9.44 -6.30 -1.25
CA TYR A 73 8.56 -6.35 -2.42
C TYR A 73 9.32 -6.27 -3.74
N ILE A 74 10.40 -5.49 -3.80
CA ILE A 74 11.29 -5.49 -4.98
C ILE A 74 11.85 -6.88 -5.23
N GLU A 75 12.33 -7.55 -4.19
CA GLU A 75 12.83 -8.92 -4.29
C GLU A 75 11.72 -9.95 -4.55
N PHE A 76 10.54 -9.76 -3.94
CA PHE A 76 9.36 -10.59 -4.21
C PHE A 76 8.97 -10.59 -5.68
N ILE A 77 8.85 -9.40 -6.27
CA ILE A 77 8.50 -9.23 -7.69
C ILE A 77 9.55 -9.91 -8.58
N LYS A 78 10.84 -9.70 -8.27
CA LYS A 78 11.95 -10.31 -9.03
C LYS A 78 12.01 -11.83 -8.87
N ALA A 79 11.85 -12.34 -7.66
CA ALA A 79 11.91 -13.78 -7.38
C ALA A 79 10.78 -14.58 -8.04
N LEU A 80 9.59 -13.96 -8.18
CA LEU A 80 8.47 -14.53 -8.92
C LEU A 80 8.54 -14.24 -10.44
N ASN A 81 9.62 -13.57 -10.89
CA ASN A 81 9.80 -13.15 -12.30
C ASN A 81 8.60 -12.38 -12.87
N LEU A 82 7.91 -11.61 -12.01
CA LEU A 82 6.80 -10.75 -12.44
C LEU A 82 7.38 -9.54 -13.18
N LYS A 83 6.74 -9.18 -14.28
CA LYS A 83 7.14 -8.02 -15.07
C LYS A 83 5.96 -7.06 -15.16
N LYS A 84 6.22 -5.79 -14.92
CA LYS A 84 5.22 -4.72 -15.08
C LYS A 84 3.92 -5.02 -14.33
N VAL A 85 4.01 -4.99 -13.01
CA VAL A 85 2.87 -5.29 -12.15
C VAL A 85 1.94 -4.09 -11.99
N THR A 86 0.65 -4.33 -11.84
CA THR A 86 -0.24 -3.40 -11.16
C THR A 86 -0.02 -3.57 -9.67
N PHE A 87 0.23 -2.47 -8.96
CA PHE A 87 0.46 -2.48 -7.52
C PHE A 87 -0.63 -1.66 -6.83
N PHE A 88 -1.41 -2.31 -5.98
CA PHE A 88 -2.36 -1.65 -5.10
C PHE A 88 -1.83 -1.66 -3.67
N GLY A 89 -1.69 -0.47 -3.08
CA GLY A 89 -1.24 -0.32 -1.70
C GLY A 89 -2.21 0.52 -0.87
N PHE A 90 -2.61 -0.04 0.28
CA PHE A 90 -3.45 0.65 1.26
C PHE A 90 -2.61 1.14 2.43
N SER A 91 -2.74 2.43 2.81
CA SER A 91 -2.07 3.02 3.98
C SER A 91 -0.55 2.76 3.93
N ASP A 92 0.02 1.99 4.88
CA ASP A 92 1.43 1.55 4.83
C ASP A 92 1.78 0.89 3.49
N GLY A 93 0.88 0.06 2.93
CA GLY A 93 1.06 -0.54 1.60
C GLY A 93 1.20 0.51 0.50
N GLY A 94 0.50 1.63 0.60
CA GLY A 94 0.63 2.76 -0.31
C GLY A 94 1.99 3.46 -0.19
N ILE A 95 2.49 3.63 1.03
CA ILE A 95 3.86 4.13 1.28
C ILE A 95 4.89 3.21 0.61
N LEU A 96 4.70 1.88 0.76
CA LEU A 96 5.60 0.91 0.11
C LEU A 96 5.55 1.02 -1.41
N GLY A 97 4.36 1.19 -1.98
CA GLY A 97 4.19 1.41 -3.42
C GLY A 97 4.97 2.63 -3.93
N LEU A 98 4.88 3.76 -3.22
CA LEU A 98 5.67 4.96 -3.52
C LEU A 98 7.18 4.66 -3.48
N LEU A 99 7.66 4.05 -2.38
CA LEU A 99 9.08 3.73 -2.20
C LEU A 99 9.62 2.77 -3.27
N ILE A 100 8.83 1.80 -3.73
CA ILE A 100 9.21 0.88 -4.80
C ILE A 100 9.28 1.61 -6.15
N ALA A 101 8.26 2.43 -6.46
CA ALA A 101 8.16 3.14 -7.73
C ALA A 101 9.25 4.23 -7.89
N MET A 102 9.70 4.84 -6.78
CA MET A 102 10.82 5.78 -6.78
C MET A 102 12.17 5.12 -7.13
N GLN A 103 12.31 3.82 -6.94
CA GLN A 103 13.59 3.10 -7.05
C GLN A 103 13.66 2.17 -8.26
N THR A 104 12.52 1.80 -8.85
CA THR A 104 12.44 0.75 -9.88
C THR A 104 11.36 1.05 -10.92
N ASP A 105 11.44 0.40 -12.08
CA ASP A 105 10.42 0.39 -13.13
C ASP A 105 9.55 -0.89 -13.11
N LEU A 106 9.53 -1.63 -12.00
CA LEU A 106 8.80 -2.88 -11.85
C LEU A 106 7.28 -2.68 -11.85
N ILE A 107 6.82 -1.52 -11.39
CA ILE A 107 5.41 -1.15 -11.34
C ILE A 107 5.04 -0.44 -12.65
N GLU A 108 4.03 -0.95 -13.35
CA GLU A 108 3.44 -0.32 -14.54
C GLU A 108 2.33 0.67 -14.16
N THR A 109 1.47 0.23 -13.23
CA THR A 109 0.39 1.06 -12.68
C THR A 109 0.42 0.97 -11.16
N LEU A 110 0.59 2.12 -10.53
CA LEU A 110 0.55 2.27 -9.08
C LEU A 110 -0.81 2.84 -8.66
N ILE A 111 -1.50 2.16 -7.77
CA ILE A 111 -2.75 2.62 -7.16
C ILE A 111 -2.52 2.64 -5.65
N ILE A 112 -2.58 3.80 -5.04
CA ILE A 112 -2.41 3.95 -3.59
C ILE A 112 -3.66 4.56 -2.98
N SER A 113 -4.02 4.13 -1.78
CA SER A 113 -5.14 4.69 -1.04
C SER A 113 -4.73 4.98 0.40
N GLY A 114 -4.92 6.22 0.84
CA GLY A 114 -4.62 6.65 2.20
C GLY A 114 -3.12 6.59 2.56
N ALA A 115 -2.22 6.77 1.60
CA ALA A 115 -0.79 6.87 1.86
C ALA A 115 -0.41 8.26 2.39
N ASN A 116 0.70 8.32 3.14
CA ASN A 116 1.25 9.59 3.62
C ASN A 116 2.75 9.70 3.35
N THR A 117 3.25 10.93 3.24
CA THR A 117 4.67 11.23 3.00
C THR A 117 5.45 11.51 4.28
N TYR A 118 4.78 11.83 5.37
CA TYR A 118 5.39 12.07 6.69
C TYR A 118 4.39 11.74 7.82
N PRO A 119 4.86 11.44 9.04
CA PRO A 119 3.99 11.00 10.16
C PRO A 119 2.91 12.02 10.56
N GLY A 120 3.21 13.33 10.42
CA GLY A 120 2.29 14.41 10.78
C GLY A 120 1.07 14.53 9.87
N ALA A 121 1.05 13.88 8.72
CA ALA A 121 -0.09 13.84 7.81
C ALA A 121 -1.27 13.01 8.37
N VAL A 122 -1.00 12.10 9.32
CA VAL A 122 -2.06 11.41 10.07
C VAL A 122 -2.67 12.38 11.07
N THR A 123 -3.97 12.60 10.97
CA THR A 123 -4.64 13.69 11.70
C THR A 123 -5.68 13.20 12.71
N GLY A 124 -6.26 14.14 13.44
CA GLY A 124 -7.45 13.98 14.26
C GLY A 124 -7.31 12.94 15.39
N ARG A 125 -8.35 12.11 15.50
CA ARG A 125 -8.45 11.08 16.54
C ARG A 125 -7.45 9.95 16.31
N THR A 126 -7.19 9.60 15.06
CA THR A 126 -6.26 8.52 14.70
C THR A 126 -4.85 8.81 15.20
N ALA A 127 -4.32 10.01 14.97
CA ALA A 127 -3.00 10.41 15.45
C ALA A 127 -2.87 10.31 16.98
N LYS A 128 -3.92 10.70 17.72
CA LYS A 128 -3.95 10.61 19.19
C LYS A 128 -3.94 9.16 19.67
N ILE A 129 -4.74 8.30 19.03
CA ILE A 129 -4.82 6.87 19.35
C ILE A 129 -3.48 6.17 19.07
N MET A 130 -2.85 6.44 17.93
CA MET A 130 -1.54 5.87 17.58
C MET A 130 -0.48 6.20 18.64
N LYS A 131 -0.39 7.47 19.07
CA LYS A 131 0.52 7.89 20.14
C LYS A 131 0.22 7.21 21.46
N LEU A 132 -1.05 7.08 21.83
CA LEU A 132 -1.47 6.39 23.04
C LEU A 132 -1.06 4.91 23.02
N ILE A 133 -1.38 4.20 21.94
CA ILE A 133 -1.03 2.78 21.79
C ILE A 133 0.49 2.62 21.86
N TYR A 134 1.26 3.44 21.15
CA TYR A 134 2.72 3.38 21.22
C TYR A 134 3.24 3.60 22.64
N ASN A 135 2.72 4.59 23.36
CA ASN A 135 3.15 4.88 24.73
C ASN A 135 2.90 3.72 25.69
N VAL A 136 1.82 2.98 25.50
CA VAL A 136 1.45 1.82 26.32
C VAL A 136 2.19 0.55 25.90
N THR A 137 2.22 0.25 24.61
CA THR A 137 2.67 -1.05 24.10
C THR A 137 4.14 -1.09 23.67
N ARG A 138 4.72 0.08 23.36
CA ARG A 138 6.03 0.23 22.71
C ARG A 138 6.15 -0.61 21.44
N SER A 139 5.02 -0.83 20.76
CA SER A 139 4.95 -1.58 19.52
C SER A 139 5.78 -0.93 18.42
N ASP A 140 6.62 -1.74 17.77
CA ASP A 140 7.48 -1.25 16.70
C ASP A 140 6.70 -0.82 15.45
N LYS A 141 5.53 -1.42 15.22
CA LYS A 141 4.61 -1.00 14.18
C LYS A 141 4.12 0.44 14.37
N PHE A 142 3.75 0.82 15.61
CA PHE A 142 3.35 2.18 15.91
C PHE A 142 4.54 3.14 15.98
N ARG A 143 5.73 2.68 16.38
CA ARG A 143 6.96 3.47 16.26
C ARG A 143 7.19 3.86 14.80
N LEU A 144 7.12 2.88 13.89
CA LEU A 144 7.28 3.10 12.45
C LEU A 144 6.39 4.24 11.96
N MET A 145 5.08 4.15 12.18
CA MET A 145 4.10 5.17 11.77
C MET A 145 4.34 6.56 12.41
N LEU A 146 4.99 6.62 13.58
CA LEU A 146 5.26 7.89 14.27
C LEU A 146 6.61 8.52 13.89
N THR A 147 7.48 7.78 13.20
CA THR A 147 8.84 8.22 12.86
C THR A 147 9.15 8.22 11.38
N GLU A 148 8.35 7.51 10.59
CA GLU A 148 8.49 7.34 9.14
C GLU A 148 7.11 7.45 8.47
N PRO A 149 7.03 7.69 7.14
CA PRO A 149 8.12 7.98 6.22
C PRO A 149 8.61 9.43 6.30
N ASP A 150 9.60 9.74 5.45
CA ASP A 150 10.03 11.10 5.11
C ASP A 150 10.29 11.12 3.60
N ILE A 151 9.26 11.49 2.81
CA ILE A 151 9.25 11.47 1.34
C ILE A 151 9.10 12.90 0.85
N SER A 152 10.09 13.38 0.14
CA SER A 152 10.12 14.73 -0.41
C SER A 152 9.40 14.85 -1.77
N ALA A 153 9.18 16.08 -2.23
CA ALA A 153 8.67 16.35 -3.57
C ALA A 153 9.63 15.80 -4.66
N GLU A 154 10.92 15.97 -4.45
CA GLU A 154 11.96 15.48 -5.36
C GLU A 154 11.98 13.95 -5.44
N ASP A 155 11.60 13.27 -4.36
CA ASP A 155 11.46 11.82 -4.35
C ASP A 155 10.24 11.38 -5.17
N LEU A 156 9.10 12.03 -4.99
CA LEU A 156 7.87 11.75 -5.74
C LEU A 156 8.05 11.98 -7.25
N GLN A 157 8.83 12.98 -7.65
CA GLN A 157 9.14 13.26 -9.06
C GLN A 157 9.93 12.14 -9.77
N LYS A 158 10.54 11.21 -9.03
CA LYS A 158 11.22 10.03 -9.59
C LYS A 158 10.24 8.97 -10.10
N ILE A 159 8.97 9.00 -9.67
CA ILE A 159 7.94 8.04 -10.06
C ILE A 159 7.49 8.33 -11.48
N GLN A 160 7.71 7.37 -12.40
CA GLN A 160 7.40 7.52 -13.82
C GLN A 160 6.18 6.71 -14.26
N CYS A 161 5.79 5.71 -13.49
CA CYS A 161 4.62 4.89 -13.81
C CYS A 161 3.31 5.68 -13.65
N LYS A 162 2.27 5.22 -14.35
CA LYS A 162 0.92 5.74 -14.15
C LYS A 162 0.51 5.54 -12.69
N THR A 163 0.11 6.61 -12.02
CA THR A 163 -0.19 6.58 -10.58
C THR A 163 -1.59 7.14 -10.30
N PHE A 164 -2.35 6.42 -9.51
CA PHE A 164 -3.64 6.87 -8.98
C PHE A 164 -3.51 7.05 -7.46
N VAL A 165 -3.84 8.25 -7.00
CA VAL A 165 -3.76 8.62 -5.59
C VAL A 165 -5.18 8.75 -5.05
N LEU A 166 -5.60 7.78 -4.26
CA LEU A 166 -6.95 7.68 -3.71
C LEU A 166 -6.98 8.09 -2.24
N ALA A 167 -8.05 8.75 -1.83
CA ALA A 167 -8.37 8.98 -0.41
C ALA A 167 -9.89 9.06 -0.22
N GLY A 168 -10.38 8.70 0.96
CA GLY A 168 -11.76 9.02 1.34
C GLY A 168 -11.90 10.49 1.70
N SER A 169 -13.07 11.10 1.45
CA SER A 169 -13.33 12.48 1.88
C SER A 169 -13.32 12.65 3.42
N ASN A 170 -13.44 11.55 4.16
CA ASN A 170 -13.33 11.49 5.62
C ASN A 170 -12.10 10.66 6.06
N ASP A 171 -11.00 10.77 5.31
CA ASP A 171 -9.78 10.00 5.58
C ASP A 171 -9.07 10.47 6.87
N ALA A 172 -8.29 9.56 7.47
CA ALA A 172 -7.40 9.88 8.58
C ALA A 172 -6.12 10.61 8.12
N ILE A 173 -5.76 10.51 6.84
CA ILE A 173 -4.68 11.26 6.21
C ILE A 173 -5.24 12.63 5.80
N SER A 174 -4.47 13.70 6.02
CA SER A 174 -4.88 15.04 5.61
C SER A 174 -5.01 15.14 4.09
N GLN A 175 -6.05 15.85 3.63
CA GLN A 175 -6.23 16.12 2.20
C GLN A 175 -5.00 16.82 1.60
N ASP A 176 -4.42 17.81 2.32
CA ASP A 176 -3.20 18.51 1.88
C ASP A 176 -2.05 17.55 1.55
N ASN A 177 -1.95 16.42 2.27
CA ASN A 177 -0.90 15.44 1.97
C ASN A 177 -1.25 14.55 0.77
N THR A 178 -2.52 14.23 0.58
CA THR A 178 -2.99 13.54 -0.63
C THR A 178 -2.75 14.39 -1.86
N ASP A 179 -3.13 15.68 -1.82
CA ASP A 179 -2.90 16.68 -2.87
C ASP A 179 -1.39 16.84 -3.15
N PHE A 180 -0.56 16.87 -2.08
CA PHE A 180 0.89 16.97 -2.21
C PHE A 180 1.46 15.76 -2.97
N ILE A 181 1.02 14.54 -2.66
CA ILE A 181 1.46 13.34 -3.38
C ILE A 181 1.07 13.43 -4.86
N ALA A 182 -0.20 13.73 -5.13
CA ALA A 182 -0.71 13.82 -6.49
C ALA A 182 -0.03 14.93 -7.29
N ALA A 183 0.17 16.10 -6.71
CA ALA A 183 0.79 17.23 -7.40
C ALA A 183 2.27 17.01 -7.77
N ASN A 184 2.98 16.14 -7.06
CA ASN A 184 4.42 15.93 -7.24
C ASN A 184 4.79 14.65 -8.01
N ILE A 185 3.83 13.80 -8.36
CA ILE A 185 4.07 12.65 -9.24
C ILE A 185 3.71 13.05 -10.69
N PRO A 186 4.65 13.01 -11.65
CA PRO A 186 4.43 13.55 -13.00
C PRO A 186 3.25 12.93 -13.77
N ASN A 187 2.97 11.64 -13.54
CA ASN A 187 1.91 10.91 -14.23
C ASN A 187 0.87 10.38 -13.23
N SER A 188 0.29 11.29 -12.45
CA SER A 188 -0.70 10.96 -11.43
C SER A 188 -2.09 11.50 -11.74
N VAL A 189 -3.08 10.80 -11.17
CA VAL A 189 -4.49 11.23 -11.10
C VAL A 189 -4.94 11.08 -9.65
N GLU A 190 -5.46 12.15 -9.09
CA GLU A 190 -6.07 12.13 -7.77
C GLU A 190 -7.56 11.76 -7.86
N MET A 191 -8.05 10.98 -6.89
CA MET A 191 -9.45 10.64 -6.76
C MET A 191 -9.88 10.64 -5.29
N ILE A 192 -10.75 11.58 -4.93
CA ILE A 192 -11.35 11.65 -3.61
C ILE A 192 -12.70 10.94 -3.63
N LEU A 193 -12.82 9.92 -2.81
CA LEU A 193 -14.01 9.07 -2.71
C LEU A 193 -14.98 9.69 -1.70
N ASP A 194 -16.07 10.25 -2.21
CA ASP A 194 -17.04 10.96 -1.38
C ASP A 194 -17.73 10.04 -0.36
N GLY A 195 -17.83 10.51 0.88
CA GLY A 195 -18.40 9.77 2.01
C GLY A 195 -17.51 8.67 2.58
N GLU A 196 -16.42 8.28 1.90
CA GLU A 196 -15.53 7.21 2.38
C GLU A 196 -14.59 7.68 3.48
N SER A 197 -14.30 6.76 4.41
CA SER A 197 -13.25 6.92 5.42
C SER A 197 -11.95 6.24 4.98
N HIS A 198 -10.93 6.27 5.84
CA HIS A 198 -9.64 5.61 5.58
C HIS A 198 -9.76 4.13 5.17
N THR A 199 -10.74 3.40 5.72
CA THR A 199 -10.85 1.94 5.56
C THR A 199 -12.09 1.46 4.84
N SER A 200 -13.16 2.27 4.77
CA SER A 200 -14.51 1.80 4.44
C SER A 200 -14.67 1.25 3.02
N HIS A 201 -13.87 1.71 2.07
CA HIS A 201 -13.90 1.27 0.68
C HIS A 201 -12.92 0.12 0.39
N ILE A 202 -12.16 -0.35 1.40
CA ILE A 202 -11.06 -1.32 1.24
C ILE A 202 -11.26 -2.56 2.08
N VAL A 203 -11.38 -2.37 3.41
CA VAL A 203 -11.33 -3.48 4.36
C VAL A 203 -12.63 -4.30 4.29
N HIS A 204 -12.51 -5.57 3.89
CA HIS A 204 -13.64 -6.49 3.69
C HIS A 204 -14.74 -5.89 2.80
N ASN A 205 -14.33 -5.26 1.69
CA ASN A 205 -15.23 -4.56 0.78
C ASN A 205 -14.84 -4.85 -0.68
N THR A 206 -15.82 -4.86 -1.57
CA THR A 206 -15.60 -5.04 -3.03
C THR A 206 -15.38 -3.73 -3.77
N LYS A 207 -15.70 -2.57 -3.16
CA LYS A 207 -15.66 -1.27 -3.83
C LYS A 207 -14.29 -0.95 -4.44
N ILE A 208 -13.21 -1.32 -3.74
CA ILE A 208 -11.87 -1.11 -4.29
C ILE A 208 -11.60 -1.96 -5.53
N ALA A 209 -12.23 -3.13 -5.68
CA ALA A 209 -12.10 -3.94 -6.89
C ALA A 209 -12.71 -3.23 -8.10
N ASP A 210 -13.92 -2.68 -7.95
CA ASP A 210 -14.59 -1.93 -9.01
C ASP A 210 -13.76 -0.71 -9.43
N ILE A 211 -13.19 0.01 -8.45
CA ILE A 211 -12.29 1.15 -8.70
C ILE A 211 -11.04 0.71 -9.48
N ILE A 212 -10.38 -0.38 -9.06
CA ILE A 212 -9.18 -0.89 -9.74
C ILE A 212 -9.52 -1.24 -11.20
N LEU A 213 -10.63 -1.93 -11.46
CA LEU A 213 -11.06 -2.30 -12.82
C LEU A 213 -11.31 -1.05 -13.67
N GLU A 214 -11.99 -0.04 -13.13
CA GLU A 214 -12.25 1.22 -13.83
C GLU A 214 -10.95 1.94 -14.19
N LEU A 215 -10.05 2.13 -13.22
CA LEU A 215 -8.79 2.85 -13.39
C LEU A 215 -7.83 2.18 -14.37
N THR A 216 -7.88 0.86 -14.46
CA THR A 216 -7.05 0.07 -15.37
C THR A 216 -7.70 -0.18 -16.73
N GLY A 217 -8.96 0.27 -16.92
CA GLY A 217 -9.68 0.15 -18.18
C GLY A 217 -10.15 -1.28 -18.50
N ILE A 218 -10.23 -2.14 -17.51
CA ILE A 218 -10.74 -3.50 -17.63
C ILE A 218 -12.26 -3.46 -17.41
N LYS A 219 -13.03 -3.93 -18.40
CA LYS A 219 -14.50 -3.99 -18.36
C LYS A 219 -14.98 -5.42 -18.22
#